data_9fed47e4ed946d1f91b3ee16decc894f
#
_entry.id   9fed47e4ed946d1f91b3ee16decc894f
#
_cell.length_a   1.000
_cell.length_b   1.000
_cell.length_c   1.000
_cell.angle_alpha   90.00
_cell.angle_beta   90.00
_cell.angle_gamma   90.00
#
_symmetry.space_group_name_H-M   'P 1'
#
loop_
_entity.id
_entity.type
_entity.pdbx_description
1 polymer ?
#
loop_
_entity_poly.entity_id
_entity_poly.type
_entity_poly.pdbx_seq_one_letter_code
_entity_poly.pdbx_strand_id
1 'polypeptide(L)'
;MNIAVLGNPLSWYFSDLQRAAKLCNSNGASDLNFTSLPFSTLQAKLKTTQAGPILSAGQSLDIFDAILVRTMPPGSLEQVVFRMNALHLYERAGGLVLNGARAIEIAVDKYLSLGLLAEAGINVPETIVCQTAEEALEAFEALGGDVVLKPVFGGEGRGITRVSDPALAIRAVRMLEQLEGIIYLQRFIPHDGSDIRVFVLGDKTFSMRRVNTNDWRTNISLGGRGEPYDADS
;
A
#
# COMPACT_ATOMS: atom_id res chain seq x y z
N MET A 1 -21.84 8.98 -13.35
CA MET A 1 -20.38 8.97 -13.22
C MET A 1 -19.89 7.53 -13.35
N ASN A 2 -19.04 7.25 -14.33
CA ASN A 2 -18.50 5.91 -14.59
C ASN A 2 -17.06 5.85 -14.09
N ILE A 3 -16.81 4.95 -13.15
CA ILE A 3 -15.51 4.83 -12.46
C ILE A 3 -14.89 3.47 -12.75
N ALA A 4 -13.70 3.46 -13.32
CA ALA A 4 -12.90 2.25 -13.42
C ALA A 4 -12.24 1.93 -12.07
N VAL A 5 -12.38 0.71 -11.59
CA VAL A 5 -11.70 0.24 -10.38
C VAL A 5 -10.57 -0.69 -10.79
N LEU A 6 -9.33 -0.20 -10.72
CA LEU A 6 -8.15 -1.04 -10.94
C LEU A 6 -7.88 -1.89 -9.70
N GLY A 7 -8.13 -3.19 -9.81
CA GLY A 7 -8.00 -4.13 -8.70
C GLY A 7 -8.52 -5.53 -9.02
N ASN A 8 -8.77 -6.30 -7.98
CA ASN A 8 -9.35 -7.64 -8.11
C ASN A 8 -10.88 -7.55 -8.14
N PRO A 9 -11.56 -8.03 -9.22
CA PRO A 9 -13.02 -7.99 -9.33
C PRO A 9 -13.74 -8.84 -8.28
N LEU A 10 -13.06 -9.83 -7.72
CA LEU A 10 -13.62 -10.72 -6.68
C LEU A 10 -13.33 -10.21 -5.26
N SER A 11 -12.77 -9.01 -5.12
CA SER A 11 -12.46 -8.46 -3.80
C SER A 11 -13.72 -7.98 -3.09
N TRP A 12 -13.72 -8.11 -1.77
CA TRP A 12 -14.74 -7.51 -0.91
C TRP A 12 -14.90 -6.00 -1.18
N TYR A 13 -13.80 -5.30 -1.39
CA TYR A 13 -13.80 -3.86 -1.68
C TYR A 13 -14.64 -3.51 -2.92
N PHE A 14 -14.51 -4.28 -3.98
CA PHE A 14 -15.27 -4.01 -5.20
C PHE A 14 -16.77 -4.28 -4.99
N SER A 15 -17.10 -5.38 -4.32
CA SER A 15 -18.49 -5.70 -3.98
C SER A 15 -19.13 -4.63 -3.09
N ASP A 16 -18.39 -4.09 -2.12
CA ASP A 16 -18.89 -3.03 -1.24
C ASP A 16 -19.05 -1.69 -1.97
N LEU A 17 -18.15 -1.33 -2.89
CA LEU A 17 -18.31 -0.17 -3.75
C LEU A 17 -19.59 -0.27 -4.60
N GLN A 18 -19.87 -1.43 -5.19
CA GLN A 18 -21.11 -1.67 -5.94
C GLN A 18 -22.35 -1.55 -5.05
N ARG A 19 -22.30 -2.08 -3.83
CA ARG A 19 -23.38 -1.94 -2.84
C ARG A 19 -23.63 -0.47 -2.49
N ALA A 20 -22.56 0.27 -2.22
CA ALA A 20 -22.65 1.70 -1.89
C ALA A 20 -23.20 2.51 -3.08
N ALA A 21 -22.77 2.23 -4.31
CA ALA A 21 -23.30 2.89 -5.50
C ALA A 21 -24.81 2.68 -5.65
N LYS A 22 -25.28 1.45 -5.46
CA LYS A 22 -26.73 1.15 -5.52
C LYS A 22 -27.52 1.98 -4.50
N LEU A 23 -27.01 2.13 -3.27
CA LEU A 23 -27.65 2.96 -2.25
C LEU A 23 -27.68 4.45 -2.63
N CYS A 24 -26.55 4.98 -3.12
CA CYS A 24 -26.49 6.37 -3.56
C CYS A 24 -27.45 6.65 -4.74
N ASN A 25 -27.48 5.74 -5.72
CA ASN A 25 -28.32 5.88 -6.90
C ASN A 25 -29.82 5.77 -6.55
N SER A 26 -30.20 4.86 -5.64
CA SER A 26 -31.60 4.70 -5.20
C SER A 26 -32.12 5.91 -4.44
N ASN A 27 -31.25 6.63 -3.74
CA ASN A 27 -31.60 7.84 -2.99
C ASN A 27 -31.57 9.11 -3.87
N GLY A 28 -31.30 8.98 -5.18
CA GLY A 28 -31.21 10.11 -6.10
C GLY A 28 -30.00 11.05 -5.85
N ALA A 29 -29.06 10.63 -5.02
CA ALA A 29 -27.90 11.45 -4.67
C ALA A 29 -26.85 11.52 -5.80
N SER A 30 -26.79 10.49 -6.67
CA SER A 30 -25.82 10.40 -7.77
C SER A 30 -26.17 9.22 -8.68
N ASP A 31 -25.63 9.23 -9.91
CA ASP A 31 -25.61 8.06 -10.80
C ASP A 31 -24.14 7.55 -10.87
N LEU A 32 -23.82 6.61 -10.00
CA LEU A 32 -22.49 6.01 -9.87
C LEU A 32 -22.48 4.60 -10.43
N ASN A 33 -21.52 4.34 -11.33
CA ASN A 33 -21.29 3.03 -11.91
C ASN A 33 -19.81 2.65 -11.76
N PHE A 34 -19.54 1.49 -11.16
CA PHE A 34 -18.19 0.96 -11.00
C PHE A 34 -17.95 -0.22 -11.93
N THR A 35 -16.86 -0.15 -12.70
CA THR A 35 -16.37 -1.24 -13.56
C THR A 35 -15.03 -1.72 -13.07
N SER A 36 -14.90 -3.00 -12.74
CA SER A 36 -13.62 -3.56 -12.32
C SER A 36 -12.75 -3.89 -13.52
N LEU A 37 -11.51 -3.43 -13.50
CA LEU A 37 -10.51 -3.67 -14.52
C LEU A 37 -9.21 -4.20 -13.86
N PRO A 38 -8.61 -5.30 -14.36
CA PRO A 38 -7.42 -5.87 -13.76
C PRO A 38 -6.14 -5.14 -14.20
N PHE A 39 -5.21 -4.91 -13.28
CA PHE A 39 -3.87 -4.41 -13.60
C PHE A 39 -3.09 -5.32 -14.54
N SER A 40 -3.31 -6.64 -14.47
CA SER A 40 -2.57 -7.63 -15.27
C SER A 40 -2.79 -7.50 -16.78
N THR A 41 -3.86 -6.84 -17.19
CA THR A 41 -4.20 -6.62 -18.61
C THR A 41 -3.97 -5.17 -19.05
N LEU A 42 -3.28 -4.37 -18.25
CA LEU A 42 -2.92 -3.00 -18.61
C LEU A 42 -2.04 -3.01 -19.88
N GLN A 43 -2.43 -2.19 -20.82
CA GLN A 43 -1.76 -1.95 -22.09
C GLN A 43 -1.65 -0.45 -22.32
N ALA A 44 -0.49 0.03 -22.70
CA ALA A 44 -0.30 1.41 -23.14
C ALA A 44 0.14 1.44 -24.60
N LYS A 45 -0.41 2.35 -25.38
CA LYS A 45 -0.03 2.59 -26.77
C LYS A 45 0.71 3.92 -26.86
N LEU A 46 1.76 3.95 -27.66
CA LEU A 46 2.44 5.19 -28.01
C LEU A 46 2.25 5.42 -29.51
N LYS A 47 1.94 6.65 -29.89
CA LYS A 47 1.92 7.12 -31.27
C LYS A 47 3.18 7.94 -31.50
N THR A 48 3.51 8.21 -32.76
CA THR A 48 4.77 8.87 -33.13
C THR A 48 5.03 10.18 -32.39
N THR A 49 3.99 10.95 -32.06
CA THR A 49 4.13 12.30 -31.48
C THR A 49 3.36 12.48 -30.17
N GLN A 50 2.67 11.45 -29.67
CA GLN A 50 1.83 11.57 -28.46
C GLN A 50 1.60 10.21 -27.78
N ALA A 51 1.32 10.23 -26.49
CA ALA A 51 0.79 9.08 -25.79
C ALA A 51 -0.56 8.69 -26.41
N GLY A 52 -0.77 7.41 -26.61
CA GLY A 52 -2.05 6.84 -27.02
C GLY A 52 -2.88 6.40 -25.80
N PRO A 53 -4.01 5.75 -26.03
CA PRO A 53 -4.89 5.30 -24.96
C PRO A 53 -4.21 4.23 -24.09
N ILE A 54 -4.57 4.24 -22.83
CA ILE A 54 -4.26 3.15 -21.88
C ILE A 54 -5.51 2.28 -21.79
N LEU A 55 -5.33 0.98 -21.95
CA LEU A 55 -6.39 0.00 -21.95
C LEU A 55 -6.23 -0.99 -20.79
N SER A 56 -7.34 -1.53 -20.33
CA SER A 56 -7.35 -2.74 -19.49
C SER A 56 -8.53 -3.61 -19.92
N ALA A 57 -8.29 -4.91 -20.02
CA ALA A 57 -9.27 -5.88 -20.54
C ALA A 57 -9.92 -5.45 -21.87
N GLY A 58 -9.14 -4.78 -22.74
CA GLY A 58 -9.62 -4.30 -24.04
C GLY A 58 -10.41 -2.98 -23.99
N GLN A 59 -10.70 -2.43 -22.83
CA GLN A 59 -11.41 -1.16 -22.65
C GLN A 59 -10.41 -0.01 -22.46
N SER A 60 -10.62 1.12 -23.14
CA SER A 60 -9.84 2.34 -22.89
C SER A 60 -10.22 2.94 -21.55
N LEU A 61 -9.21 3.37 -20.79
CA LEU A 61 -9.44 4.08 -19.53
C LEU A 61 -10.04 5.47 -19.76
N ASP A 62 -9.91 6.02 -20.97
CA ASP A 62 -10.41 7.35 -21.31
C ASP A 62 -11.96 7.44 -21.37
N ILE A 63 -12.67 6.31 -21.38
CA ILE A 63 -14.13 6.29 -21.33
C ILE A 63 -14.72 6.45 -19.94
N PHE A 64 -13.87 6.44 -18.92
CA PHE A 64 -14.27 6.58 -17.52
C PHE A 64 -14.03 8.01 -17.03
N ASP A 65 -14.91 8.47 -16.16
CA ASP A 65 -14.79 9.79 -15.52
C ASP A 65 -13.65 9.83 -14.47
N ALA A 66 -13.33 8.67 -13.89
CA ALA A 66 -12.22 8.53 -12.94
C ALA A 66 -11.72 7.08 -12.87
N ILE A 67 -10.48 6.92 -12.41
CA ILE A 67 -9.89 5.65 -12.04
C ILE A 67 -9.71 5.59 -10.53
N LEU A 68 -10.24 4.56 -9.89
CA LEU A 68 -9.99 4.25 -8.48
C LEU A 68 -9.00 3.09 -8.39
N VAL A 69 -7.81 3.35 -7.86
CA VAL A 69 -6.81 2.32 -7.63
C VAL A 69 -7.03 1.69 -6.25
N ARG A 70 -7.38 0.39 -6.22
CA ARG A 70 -7.64 -0.30 -4.95
C ARG A 70 -6.55 -1.29 -4.56
N THR A 71 -6.13 -2.13 -5.48
CA THR A 71 -5.14 -3.18 -5.17
C THR A 71 -4.25 -3.40 -6.38
N MET A 72 -3.02 -2.92 -6.29
CA MET A 72 -2.01 -3.27 -7.27
C MET A 72 -1.46 -4.66 -6.90
N PRO A 73 -1.58 -5.67 -7.78
CA PRO A 73 -1.07 -7.00 -7.49
C PRO A 73 0.46 -7.00 -7.46
N PRO A 74 1.10 -7.91 -6.73
CA PRO A 74 2.54 -8.13 -6.83
C PRO A 74 2.98 -8.30 -8.28
N GLY A 75 4.22 -7.92 -8.56
CA GLY A 75 4.80 -8.01 -9.89
C GLY A 75 6.31 -7.82 -9.84
N SER A 76 6.98 -8.04 -10.97
CA SER A 76 8.38 -7.66 -11.12
C SER A 76 8.54 -6.13 -11.03
N LEU A 77 9.76 -5.66 -10.80
CA LEU A 77 10.06 -4.22 -10.82
C LEU A 77 9.54 -3.57 -12.11
N GLU A 78 9.79 -4.20 -13.26
CA GLU A 78 9.34 -3.71 -14.58
C GLU A 78 7.81 -3.56 -14.64
N GLN A 79 7.07 -4.56 -14.14
CA GLN A 79 5.60 -4.51 -14.12
C GLN A 79 5.09 -3.40 -13.21
N VAL A 80 5.69 -3.22 -12.03
CA VAL A 80 5.28 -2.16 -11.10
C VAL A 80 5.58 -0.78 -11.68
N VAL A 81 6.79 -0.58 -12.21
CA VAL A 81 7.19 0.67 -12.87
C VAL A 81 6.28 0.99 -14.06
N PHE A 82 6.01 0.00 -14.92
CA PHE A 82 5.09 0.18 -16.04
C PHE A 82 3.69 0.61 -15.60
N ARG A 83 3.13 -0.04 -14.59
CA ARG A 83 1.79 0.29 -14.05
C ARG A 83 1.75 1.71 -13.50
N MET A 84 2.77 2.10 -12.74
CA MET A 84 2.86 3.47 -12.20
C MET A 84 3.03 4.50 -13.30
N ASN A 85 3.91 4.25 -14.28
CA ASN A 85 4.09 5.15 -15.43
C ASN A 85 2.81 5.29 -16.26
N ALA A 86 2.03 4.22 -16.41
CA ALA A 86 0.73 4.29 -17.09
C ALA A 86 -0.24 5.22 -16.35
N LEU A 87 -0.32 5.14 -15.01
CA LEU A 87 -1.15 6.04 -14.21
C LEU A 87 -0.68 7.50 -14.31
N HIS A 88 0.63 7.75 -14.22
CA HIS A 88 1.20 9.10 -14.39
C HIS A 88 0.89 9.70 -15.77
N LEU A 89 1.03 8.92 -16.83
CA LEU A 89 0.72 9.39 -18.18
C LEU A 89 -0.77 9.66 -18.35
N TYR A 90 -1.64 8.86 -17.73
CA TYR A 90 -3.08 9.08 -17.72
C TYR A 90 -3.44 10.40 -17.02
N GLU A 91 -2.86 10.68 -15.85
CA GLU A 91 -3.06 11.96 -15.14
C GLU A 91 -2.53 13.16 -15.96
N ARG A 92 -1.36 13.02 -16.59
CA ARG A 92 -0.81 14.07 -17.45
C ARG A 92 -1.68 14.37 -18.69
N ALA A 93 -2.43 13.38 -19.14
CA ALA A 93 -3.41 13.55 -20.22
C ALA A 93 -4.73 14.16 -19.73
N GLY A 94 -4.87 14.49 -18.45
CA GLY A 94 -6.06 15.10 -17.83
C GLY A 94 -7.01 14.10 -17.18
N GLY A 95 -6.65 12.82 -17.11
CA GLY A 95 -7.44 11.79 -16.42
C GLY A 95 -7.38 11.95 -14.89
N LEU A 96 -8.43 11.55 -14.19
CA LEU A 96 -8.50 11.58 -12.74
C LEU A 96 -8.17 10.20 -12.17
N VAL A 97 -7.15 10.13 -11.31
CA VAL A 97 -6.77 8.91 -10.57
C VAL A 97 -6.93 9.13 -9.06
N LEU A 98 -7.58 8.22 -8.38
CA LEU A 98 -7.81 8.22 -6.94
C LEU A 98 -7.18 6.96 -6.29
N ASN A 99 -6.25 7.09 -5.35
CA ASN A 99 -5.52 8.32 -5.07
C ASN A 99 -4.60 8.62 -6.27
N GLY A 100 -4.07 9.85 -6.38
CA GLY A 100 -3.17 10.20 -7.48
C GLY A 100 -1.93 9.30 -7.56
N ALA A 101 -1.37 9.11 -8.75
CA ALA A 101 -0.27 8.19 -9.00
C ALA A 101 0.94 8.45 -8.07
N ARG A 102 1.30 9.72 -7.86
CA ARG A 102 2.39 10.08 -6.94
C ARG A 102 2.09 9.72 -5.48
N ALA A 103 0.85 9.89 -5.03
CA ALA A 103 0.44 9.51 -3.68
C ALA A 103 0.51 7.97 -3.48
N ILE A 104 0.18 7.21 -4.53
CA ILE A 104 0.30 5.74 -4.51
C ILE A 104 1.77 5.32 -4.41
N GLU A 105 2.67 5.93 -5.19
CA GLU A 105 4.11 5.65 -5.11
C GLU A 105 4.66 5.85 -3.70
N ILE A 106 4.34 6.98 -3.10
CA ILE A 106 4.74 7.29 -1.72
C ILE A 106 4.17 6.26 -0.75
N ALA A 107 2.89 5.94 -0.86
CA ALA A 107 2.20 5.06 0.09
C ALA A 107 2.66 3.60 0.04
N VAL A 108 3.11 3.10 -1.11
CA VAL A 108 3.60 1.71 -1.24
C VAL A 108 5.04 1.53 -0.80
N ASP A 109 5.83 2.60 -0.77
CA ASP A 109 7.23 2.61 -0.35
C ASP A 109 7.33 2.99 1.13
N LYS A 110 7.67 2.00 1.97
CA LYS A 110 7.77 2.22 3.43
C LYS A 110 8.91 3.16 3.83
N TYR A 111 10.00 3.18 3.07
CA TYR A 111 11.11 4.07 3.37
C TYR A 111 10.76 5.51 3.01
N LEU A 112 10.27 5.73 1.79
CA LEU A 112 9.89 7.07 1.32
C LEU A 112 8.74 7.66 2.17
N SER A 113 7.68 6.89 2.43
CA SER A 113 6.56 7.35 3.24
C SER A 113 6.98 7.70 4.67
N LEU A 114 7.84 6.89 5.28
CA LEU A 114 8.33 7.16 6.64
C LEU A 114 9.24 8.38 6.69
N GLY A 115 10.12 8.55 5.68
CA GLY A 115 10.98 9.74 5.56
C GLY A 115 10.18 11.03 5.44
N LEU A 116 9.16 11.04 4.58
CA LEU A 116 8.28 12.21 4.44
C LEU A 116 7.47 12.53 5.71
N LEU A 117 7.04 11.51 6.46
CA LEU A 117 6.38 11.71 7.75
C LEU A 117 7.34 12.33 8.78
N ALA A 118 8.58 11.84 8.83
CA ALA A 118 9.61 12.39 9.71
C ALA A 118 9.96 13.85 9.36
N GLU A 119 10.12 14.17 8.06
CA GLU A 119 10.32 15.54 7.58
C GLU A 119 9.17 16.47 7.94
N ALA A 120 7.94 15.95 7.99
CA ALA A 120 6.76 16.68 8.44
C ALA A 120 6.67 16.82 9.98
N GLY A 121 7.67 16.36 10.73
CA GLY A 121 7.71 16.45 12.20
C GLY A 121 6.84 15.42 12.91
N ILE A 122 6.38 14.38 12.22
CA ILE A 122 5.60 13.28 12.80
C ILE A 122 6.58 12.27 13.40
N ASN A 123 6.34 11.86 14.64
CA ASN A 123 7.14 10.82 15.27
C ASN A 123 7.00 9.49 14.54
N VAL A 124 8.13 8.95 14.11
CA VAL A 124 8.20 7.65 13.41
C VAL A 124 9.11 6.70 14.19
N PRO A 125 8.91 5.39 14.09
CA PRO A 125 9.82 4.42 14.67
C PRO A 125 11.21 4.55 14.06
N GLU A 126 12.25 4.46 14.91
CA GLU A 126 13.64 4.50 14.44
C GLU A 126 13.91 3.37 13.45
N THR A 127 14.45 3.72 12.30
CA THR A 127 14.54 2.84 11.12
C THR A 127 15.88 3.04 10.43
N ILE A 128 16.54 1.95 10.08
CA ILE A 128 17.76 1.93 9.27
C ILE A 128 17.50 1.03 8.06
N VAL A 129 17.91 1.52 6.89
CA VAL A 129 17.76 0.80 5.62
C VAL A 129 19.12 0.71 4.96
N CYS A 130 19.56 -0.49 4.63
CA CYS A 130 20.88 -0.77 4.07
C CYS A 130 20.81 -1.87 3.01
N GLN A 131 21.94 -2.16 2.39
CA GLN A 131 22.04 -3.11 1.29
C GLN A 131 22.98 -4.28 1.58
N THR A 132 23.81 -4.19 2.64
CA THR A 132 24.75 -5.23 3.02
C THR A 132 24.39 -5.85 4.36
N ALA A 133 24.74 -7.11 4.56
CA ALA A 133 24.53 -7.80 5.83
C ALA A 133 25.39 -7.21 6.96
N GLU A 134 26.56 -6.68 6.64
CA GLU A 134 27.46 -6.03 7.62
C GLU A 134 26.79 -4.78 8.21
N GLU A 135 26.36 -3.83 7.36
CA GLU A 135 25.62 -2.64 7.78
C GLU A 135 24.33 -2.99 8.53
N ALA A 136 23.65 -4.07 8.11
CA ALA A 136 22.42 -4.51 8.74
C ALA A 136 22.65 -5.07 10.17
N LEU A 137 23.78 -5.71 10.44
CA LEU A 137 24.12 -6.18 11.78
C LEU A 137 24.50 -5.03 12.70
N GLU A 138 25.25 -4.04 12.20
CA GLU A 138 25.50 -2.80 12.93
C GLU A 138 24.18 -2.06 13.27
N ALA A 139 23.26 -2.00 12.29
CA ALA A 139 21.93 -1.41 12.46
C ALA A 139 21.09 -2.17 13.49
N PHE A 140 21.17 -3.50 13.52
CA PHE A 140 20.48 -4.34 14.52
C PHE A 140 20.91 -3.97 15.94
N GLU A 141 22.21 -3.82 16.18
CA GLU A 141 22.75 -3.42 17.48
C GLU A 141 22.38 -1.97 17.82
N ALA A 142 22.53 -1.04 16.87
CA ALA A 142 22.19 0.37 17.05
C ALA A 142 20.70 0.59 17.39
N LEU A 143 19.81 -0.24 16.85
CA LEU A 143 18.39 -0.23 17.14
C LEU A 143 18.01 -0.96 18.43
N GLY A 144 18.98 -1.49 19.19
CA GLY A 144 18.80 -2.10 20.50
C GLY A 144 18.54 -3.61 20.48
N GLY A 145 18.81 -4.30 19.38
CA GLY A 145 18.76 -5.77 19.29
C GLY A 145 17.35 -6.38 19.26
N ASP A 146 16.31 -5.56 19.10
CA ASP A 146 14.92 -6.03 18.93
C ASP A 146 14.27 -5.23 17.80
N VAL A 147 14.25 -5.81 16.61
CA VAL A 147 13.85 -5.13 15.38
C VAL A 147 12.77 -5.88 14.62
N VAL A 148 12.11 -5.15 13.75
CA VAL A 148 11.19 -5.70 12.75
C VAL A 148 11.83 -5.56 11.37
N LEU A 149 12.14 -6.68 10.73
CA LEU A 149 12.52 -6.74 9.33
C LEU A 149 11.25 -6.63 8.48
N LYS A 150 11.28 -5.75 7.48
CA LYS A 150 10.13 -5.50 6.59
C LYS A 150 10.58 -5.47 5.13
N PRO A 151 9.80 -5.98 4.19
CA PRO A 151 10.01 -5.63 2.80
C PRO A 151 9.70 -4.15 2.59
N VAL A 152 10.47 -3.45 1.77
CA VAL A 152 10.21 -2.02 1.43
C VAL A 152 8.83 -1.88 0.82
N PHE A 153 8.48 -2.78 -0.11
CA PHE A 153 7.17 -2.85 -0.73
C PHE A 153 6.32 -3.98 -0.15
N GLY A 154 5.00 -3.84 -0.22
CA GLY A 154 4.05 -4.84 0.25
C GLY A 154 3.20 -4.36 1.43
N GLY A 155 2.16 -5.10 1.73
CA GLY A 155 1.15 -4.76 2.74
C GLY A 155 0.64 -5.97 3.51
N GLU A 156 -0.39 -5.76 4.34
CA GLU A 156 -1.11 -6.80 5.07
C GLU A 156 -0.25 -7.62 6.06
N GLY A 157 0.91 -7.12 6.45
CA GLY A 157 1.82 -7.83 7.34
C GLY A 157 2.64 -8.96 6.69
N ARG A 158 2.55 -9.11 5.37
CA ARG A 158 3.30 -10.14 4.64
C ARG A 158 4.81 -9.83 4.64
N GLY A 159 5.62 -10.85 4.93
CA GLY A 159 7.08 -10.73 4.96
C GLY A 159 7.62 -9.90 6.11
N ILE A 160 6.80 -9.56 7.11
CA ILE A 160 7.24 -8.84 8.31
C ILE A 160 7.66 -9.85 9.37
N THR A 161 8.88 -9.71 9.89
CA THR A 161 9.46 -10.63 10.90
C THR A 161 10.11 -9.83 12.01
N ARG A 162 9.74 -10.11 13.27
CA ARG A 162 10.45 -9.59 14.45
C ARG A 162 11.64 -10.47 14.73
N VAL A 163 12.78 -9.87 14.99
CA VAL A 163 14.04 -10.54 15.29
C VAL A 163 14.67 -9.88 16.51
N SER A 164 14.87 -10.67 17.58
CA SER A 164 15.54 -10.25 18.81
C SER A 164 16.70 -11.18 19.20
N ASP A 165 16.88 -12.28 18.48
CA ASP A 165 18.01 -13.18 18.63
C ASP A 165 19.12 -12.83 17.63
N PRO A 166 20.37 -12.57 18.06
CA PRO A 166 21.46 -12.19 17.17
C PRO A 166 21.81 -13.26 16.12
N ALA A 167 21.68 -14.55 16.47
CA ALA A 167 21.98 -15.62 15.52
C ALA A 167 20.91 -15.72 14.42
N LEU A 168 19.66 -15.43 14.74
CA LEU A 168 18.59 -15.30 13.75
C LEU A 168 18.75 -14.03 12.91
N ALA A 169 19.18 -12.92 13.51
CA ALA A 169 19.48 -11.69 12.79
C ALA A 169 20.52 -11.93 11.68
N ILE A 170 21.67 -12.53 12.03
CA ILE A 170 22.72 -12.87 11.06
C ILE A 170 22.18 -13.70 9.90
N ARG A 171 21.38 -14.71 10.17
CA ARG A 171 20.82 -15.56 9.12
C ARG A 171 19.84 -14.81 8.22
N ALA A 172 18.96 -14.01 8.82
CA ALA A 172 17.94 -13.26 8.09
C ALA A 172 18.56 -12.20 7.17
N VAL A 173 19.51 -11.40 7.68
CA VAL A 173 20.12 -10.33 6.86
C VAL A 173 21.00 -10.90 5.75
N ARG A 174 21.75 -11.99 6.00
CA ARG A 174 22.53 -12.65 4.96
C ARG A 174 21.66 -13.26 3.85
N MET A 175 20.51 -13.82 4.20
CA MET A 175 19.55 -14.32 3.23
C MET A 175 19.00 -13.18 2.35
N LEU A 176 18.68 -12.04 2.95
CA LEU A 176 18.19 -10.87 2.20
C LEU A 176 19.28 -10.32 1.27
N GLU A 177 20.52 -10.24 1.72
CA GLU A 177 21.67 -9.84 0.90
C GLU A 177 21.88 -10.79 -0.28
N GLN A 178 21.86 -12.11 -0.07
CA GLN A 178 21.98 -13.11 -1.13
C GLN A 178 20.84 -13.00 -2.18
N LEU A 179 19.69 -12.51 -1.79
CA LEU A 179 18.58 -12.24 -2.70
C LEU A 179 18.65 -10.85 -3.35
N GLU A 180 19.77 -10.12 -3.14
CA GLU A 180 19.96 -8.74 -3.62
C GLU A 180 18.83 -7.81 -3.15
N GLY A 181 18.27 -8.11 -1.97
CA GLY A 181 17.16 -7.37 -1.38
C GLY A 181 17.64 -6.19 -0.53
N ILE A 182 16.78 -5.17 -0.42
CA ILE A 182 16.96 -4.11 0.57
C ILE A 182 16.68 -4.67 1.96
N ILE A 183 17.54 -4.37 2.91
CA ILE A 183 17.40 -4.77 4.31
C ILE A 183 16.85 -3.57 5.08
N TYR A 184 15.57 -3.64 5.43
CA TYR A 184 14.85 -2.61 6.16
C TYR A 184 14.64 -3.07 7.61
N LEU A 185 15.35 -2.44 8.55
CA LEU A 185 15.25 -2.71 9.98
C LEU A 185 14.54 -1.55 10.67
N GLN A 186 13.57 -1.86 11.49
CA GLN A 186 12.88 -0.87 12.31
C GLN A 186 12.85 -1.35 13.77
N ARG A 187 13.15 -0.46 14.71
CA ARG A 187 13.03 -0.76 16.13
C ARG A 187 11.63 -1.30 16.44
N PHE A 188 11.56 -2.42 17.15
CA PHE A 188 10.28 -2.91 17.64
C PHE A 188 9.74 -1.97 18.72
N ILE A 189 8.51 -1.55 18.58
CA ILE A 189 7.80 -0.77 19.60
C ILE A 189 6.93 -1.72 20.40
N PRO A 190 7.23 -1.92 21.70
CA PRO A 190 6.39 -2.75 22.55
C PRO A 190 4.96 -2.22 22.61
N HIS A 191 4.00 -3.13 22.48
CA HIS A 191 2.57 -2.83 22.55
C HIS A 191 1.79 -4.03 23.12
N ASP A 192 0.57 -3.81 23.53
CA ASP A 192 -0.32 -4.79 24.14
C ASP A 192 -1.05 -5.72 23.17
N GLY A 193 -0.53 -5.87 21.95
CA GLY A 193 -1.22 -6.61 20.87
C GLY A 193 -2.30 -5.78 20.15
N SER A 194 -2.26 -4.46 20.31
CA SER A 194 -3.19 -3.56 19.63
C SER A 194 -2.50 -2.40 18.93
N ASP A 195 -3.17 -1.84 17.91
CA ASP A 195 -2.83 -0.56 17.29
C ASP A 195 -4.10 0.20 16.87
N ILE A 196 -3.93 1.49 16.56
CA ILE A 196 -5.02 2.32 16.05
C ILE A 196 -4.86 2.47 14.53
N ARG A 197 -5.91 2.14 13.80
CA ARG A 197 -6.01 2.36 12.36
C ARG A 197 -6.88 3.56 12.10
N VAL A 198 -6.31 4.59 11.47
CA VAL A 198 -7.05 5.77 11.03
C VAL A 198 -7.21 5.72 9.50
N PHE A 199 -8.42 5.93 9.03
CA PHE A 199 -8.75 6.09 7.62
C PHE A 199 -9.21 7.53 7.38
N VAL A 200 -8.60 8.19 6.42
CA VAL A 200 -8.90 9.58 6.06
C VAL A 200 -9.62 9.60 4.72
N LEU A 201 -10.75 10.28 4.65
CA LEU A 201 -11.53 10.47 3.43
C LEU A 201 -12.03 11.93 3.34
N GLY A 202 -11.38 12.72 2.48
CA GLY A 202 -11.58 14.16 2.46
C GLY A 202 -11.26 14.77 3.83
N ASP A 203 -12.19 15.49 4.40
CA ASP A 203 -12.07 16.14 5.72
C ASP A 203 -12.52 15.24 6.89
N LYS A 204 -12.89 13.99 6.61
CA LYS A 204 -13.37 13.06 7.63
C LYS A 204 -12.32 12.01 7.97
N THR A 205 -12.24 11.70 9.25
CA THR A 205 -11.43 10.61 9.79
C THR A 205 -12.34 9.52 10.37
N PHE A 206 -11.92 8.28 10.19
CA PHE A 206 -12.56 7.10 10.76
C PHE A 206 -11.51 6.28 11.44
N SER A 207 -11.69 5.93 12.69
CA SER A 207 -10.71 5.17 13.46
C SER A 207 -11.26 3.86 13.97
N MET A 208 -10.38 2.87 14.08
CA MET A 208 -10.64 1.60 14.73
C MET A 208 -9.41 1.15 15.50
N ARG A 209 -9.61 0.49 16.60
CA ARG A 209 -8.57 -0.28 17.28
C ARG A 209 -8.49 -1.67 16.64
N ARG A 210 -7.30 -2.09 16.24
CA ARG A 210 -7.07 -3.47 15.81
C ARG A 210 -6.42 -4.22 16.97
N VAL A 211 -6.93 -5.40 17.26
CA VAL A 211 -6.44 -6.23 18.37
C VAL A 211 -6.14 -7.62 17.88
N ASN A 212 -4.97 -8.16 18.24
CA ASN A 212 -4.61 -9.55 18.01
C ASN A 212 -3.99 -10.13 19.28
N THR A 213 -4.64 -11.14 19.85
CA THR A 213 -4.19 -11.80 21.10
C THR A 213 -3.22 -12.97 20.85
N ASN A 214 -3.07 -13.39 19.59
CA ASN A 214 -2.28 -14.57 19.24
C ASN A 214 -0.98 -14.22 18.49
N ASP A 215 -0.84 -12.99 18.02
CA ASP A 215 0.32 -12.50 17.26
C ASP A 215 0.57 -11.03 17.64
N TRP A 216 1.82 -10.62 17.67
CA TRP A 216 2.17 -9.21 17.84
C TRP A 216 1.73 -8.36 16.63
N ARG A 217 1.50 -8.97 15.46
CA ARG A 217 0.98 -8.27 14.29
C ARG A 217 -0.55 -8.15 14.39
N THR A 218 -1.03 -6.93 14.32
CA THR A 218 -2.46 -6.58 14.48
C THR A 218 -3.27 -6.65 13.18
N ASN A 219 -2.62 -7.01 12.06
CA ASN A 219 -3.25 -7.06 10.75
C ASN A 219 -4.48 -7.97 10.73
N ILE A 220 -5.59 -7.48 10.18
CA ILE A 220 -6.84 -8.25 10.07
C ILE A 220 -6.64 -9.55 9.26
N SER A 221 -5.83 -9.49 8.19
CA SER A 221 -5.48 -10.66 7.37
C SER A 221 -4.70 -11.74 8.12
N LEU A 222 -4.16 -11.43 9.29
CA LEU A 222 -3.39 -12.33 10.16
C LEU A 222 -4.16 -12.69 11.45
N GLY A 223 -5.48 -12.52 11.45
CA GLY A 223 -6.34 -12.87 12.59
C GLY A 223 -6.63 -11.75 13.56
N GLY A 224 -6.16 -10.53 13.28
CA GLY A 224 -6.55 -9.34 14.04
C GLY A 224 -8.04 -9.04 13.91
N ARG A 225 -8.63 -8.40 14.93
CA ARG A 225 -10.02 -7.94 14.93
C ARG A 225 -10.07 -6.43 15.02
N GLY A 226 -11.04 -5.82 14.31
CA GLY A 226 -11.33 -4.39 14.41
C GLY A 226 -12.38 -4.14 15.48
N GLU A 227 -12.14 -3.17 16.34
CA GLU A 227 -13.08 -2.69 17.35
C GLU A 227 -13.34 -1.20 17.13
N PRO A 228 -14.56 -0.69 17.40
CA PRO A 228 -14.79 0.74 17.36
C PRO A 228 -13.80 1.49 18.26
N TYR A 229 -13.29 2.61 17.75
CA TYR A 229 -12.39 3.48 18.50
C TYR A 229 -12.72 4.93 18.17
N ASP A 230 -12.83 5.77 19.19
CA ASP A 230 -12.99 7.21 19.04
C ASP A 230 -11.62 7.86 19.26
N ALA A 231 -11.09 8.47 18.23
CA ALA A 231 -9.78 9.12 18.29
C ALA A 231 -9.81 10.47 19.03
N ASP A 232 -11.01 11.03 19.24
CA ASP A 232 -11.21 12.33 19.89
C ASP A 232 -11.56 12.20 21.39
N SER A 233 -11.54 10.97 21.93
CA SER A 233 -11.85 10.67 23.34
C SER A 233 -10.62 10.60 24.25
#